data_29ada44e142a7a2a1de66c3c187c80cf
#
_entry.id   29ada44e142a7a2a1de66c3c187c80cf
#
_cell.length_a   1.000
_cell.length_b   1.000
_cell.length_c   1.000
_cell.angle_alpha   90.00
_cell.angle_beta   90.00
_cell.angle_gamma   90.00
#
_symmetry.space_group_name_H-M   'P 1'
#
loop_
_entity.id
_entity.type
_entity.pdbx_description
1 polymer ?
#
loop_
_entity_poly.entity_id
_entity_poly.type
_entity_poly.pdbx_seq_one_letter_code
_entity_poly.pdbx_strand_id
1 'polypeptide(L)'
;MTPRFSLSWLALTAVAGAPLLSYALPPQSFIAYAAQGVEVAQIVPLTGPLANVGKEVNAITKATLEDFNKGSKTTQIALKTYDDGNVADKSTRLATQAVASAQALISCFGSVGCLPQQKVSATAGVPLIGPIAGAAPLRGKAATTTYAVRASASSEVACLLNFASTTGLSNVSLLVQDDGFGKSYAAELDKAAANFPGLKITRSAFNPASPDYGKSVAELMAGSPKVLLLLANSAHSTQFLDAWKAKSSLPFVLNLAGQANGQFASRMKGYVGAAAFATVTPSPWETKIDAQREYPRIAQSAGMAPSYLGFESYLNARALIEAVTQTKSPTKTELVRWLDNAPRLDLGGYSVGYGGDKLGSNFTDLALLRSDGTYRH
;
A
#
# COMPACT_ATOMS: atom_id res chain seq x y z
N MET A 1 20.50 -101.71 -18.41
CA MET A 1 19.27 -102.27 -18.82
C MET A 1 18.37 -101.21 -19.37
N THR A 2 18.25 -101.17 -20.70
CA THR A 2 17.24 -100.37 -21.42
C THR A 2 15.93 -101.10 -21.44
N PRO A 3 14.80 -100.42 -21.59
CA PRO A 3 14.17 -100.29 -22.88
C PRO A 3 13.51 -98.91 -23.12
N ARG A 4 13.56 -98.49 -24.24
CA ARG A 4 12.77 -98.20 -25.43
C ARG A 4 11.24 -98.15 -25.24
N PHE A 5 10.62 -97.11 -25.85
CA PHE A 5 9.33 -97.02 -26.62
C PHE A 5 8.70 -95.62 -26.34
N SER A 6 7.98 -94.91 -27.20
CA SER A 6 7.78 -94.88 -28.66
C SER A 6 7.10 -93.54 -29.00
N LEU A 7 7.32 -93.06 -30.21
CA LEU A 7 6.64 -91.91 -30.76
C LEU A 7 5.11 -92.12 -30.84
N SER A 8 4.35 -91.09 -30.51
CA SER A 8 3.00 -90.94 -31.03
C SER A 8 2.78 -89.50 -31.50
N TRP A 9 2.50 -89.37 -32.76
CA TRP A 9 2.13 -88.10 -33.42
C TRP A 9 0.72 -87.73 -32.96
N LEU A 10 0.54 -86.42 -32.61
CA LEU A 10 -0.81 -85.85 -32.55
C LEU A 10 -0.77 -84.42 -33.08
N ALA A 11 -1.75 -84.16 -33.88
CA ALA A 11 -1.94 -83.08 -34.85
C ALA A 11 -1.90 -81.65 -34.26
N LEU A 12 -1.27 -80.76 -35.02
CA LEU A 12 -1.34 -79.33 -34.87
C LEU A 12 -2.69 -78.81 -35.37
N THR A 13 -3.55 -78.36 -34.48
CA THR A 13 -4.67 -77.48 -34.84
C THR A 13 -4.27 -76.03 -34.76
N ALA A 14 -4.22 -75.37 -35.92
CA ALA A 14 -3.99 -73.92 -36.03
C ALA A 14 -5.21 -73.18 -35.45
N VAL A 15 -5.03 -72.45 -34.38
CA VAL A 15 -5.95 -71.43 -33.87
C VAL A 15 -5.72 -70.15 -34.59
N ALA A 16 -6.65 -69.70 -35.40
CA ALA A 16 -6.64 -68.44 -36.11
C ALA A 16 -6.56 -67.26 -35.09
N GLY A 17 -5.48 -66.46 -35.20
CA GLY A 17 -5.31 -65.27 -34.37
C GLY A 17 -6.35 -64.20 -34.69
N ALA A 18 -7.08 -63.77 -33.69
CA ALA A 18 -7.94 -62.60 -33.74
C ALA A 18 -7.05 -61.32 -33.80
N PRO A 19 -7.37 -60.31 -34.61
CA PRO A 19 -6.60 -59.07 -34.65
C PRO A 19 -6.80 -58.30 -33.32
N LEU A 20 -5.71 -58.02 -32.62
CA LEU A 20 -5.67 -57.06 -31.53
C LEU A 20 -6.00 -55.67 -32.10
N LEU A 21 -7.24 -55.22 -31.90
CA LEU A 21 -7.63 -53.82 -32.12
C LEU A 21 -6.86 -52.95 -31.10
N SER A 22 -5.79 -52.30 -31.56
CA SER A 22 -5.11 -51.23 -30.83
C SER A 22 -6.07 -50.03 -30.73
N TYR A 23 -6.72 -49.87 -29.60
CA TYR A 23 -7.41 -48.63 -29.27
C TYR A 23 -6.32 -47.56 -29.06
N ALA A 24 -6.01 -46.80 -30.10
CA ALA A 24 -5.28 -45.57 -29.98
C ALA A 24 -6.17 -44.59 -29.20
N LEU A 25 -5.80 -44.27 -27.96
CA LEU A 25 -6.41 -43.16 -27.22
C LEU A 25 -6.23 -41.90 -28.07
N PRO A 26 -7.28 -41.08 -28.24
CA PRO A 26 -7.14 -39.83 -28.97
C PRO A 26 -6.10 -38.97 -28.25
N PRO A 27 -5.27 -38.24 -28.99
CA PRO A 27 -4.31 -37.32 -28.36
C PRO A 27 -5.09 -36.35 -27.47
N GLN A 28 -4.82 -36.38 -26.16
CA GLN A 28 -5.33 -35.37 -25.26
C GLN A 28 -4.72 -34.03 -25.76
N SER A 29 -5.55 -33.25 -26.44
CA SER A 29 -5.24 -31.88 -26.77
C SER A 29 -5.14 -31.11 -25.44
N PHE A 30 -3.91 -30.95 -24.96
CA PHE A 30 -3.64 -29.96 -23.93
C PHE A 30 -3.99 -28.58 -24.53
N ILE A 31 -5.18 -28.10 -24.24
CA ILE A 31 -5.54 -26.71 -24.50
C ILE A 31 -4.62 -25.93 -23.56
N ALA A 32 -3.54 -25.41 -24.11
CA ALA A 32 -2.74 -24.40 -23.41
C ALA A 32 -3.68 -23.19 -23.22
N TYR A 33 -4.24 -23.06 -22.05
CA TYR A 33 -4.95 -21.84 -21.67
C TYR A 33 -3.92 -20.71 -21.75
N ALA A 34 -4.09 -19.80 -22.70
CA ALA A 34 -3.33 -18.57 -22.72
C ALA A 34 -3.55 -17.87 -21.37
N ALA A 35 -2.47 -17.45 -20.72
CA ALA A 35 -2.57 -16.75 -19.43
C ALA A 35 -3.50 -15.55 -19.59
N GLN A 36 -4.45 -15.39 -18.70
CA GLN A 36 -5.38 -14.28 -18.71
C GLN A 36 -4.63 -13.01 -18.34
N GLY A 37 -4.54 -12.05 -19.26
CA GLY A 37 -3.92 -10.74 -19.04
C GLY A 37 -4.85 -9.82 -18.26
N VAL A 38 -4.36 -9.25 -17.15
CA VAL A 38 -5.05 -8.23 -16.35
C VAL A 38 -4.24 -6.94 -16.44
N GLU A 39 -4.80 -5.90 -17.06
CA GLU A 39 -4.18 -4.57 -17.09
C GLU A 39 -4.55 -3.80 -15.84
N VAL A 40 -3.54 -3.28 -15.13
CA VAL A 40 -3.70 -2.49 -13.91
C VAL A 40 -2.97 -1.17 -14.10
N ALA A 41 -3.59 -0.06 -13.68
CA ALA A 41 -2.97 1.24 -13.77
C ALA A 41 -2.55 1.76 -12.39
N GLN A 42 -1.36 2.36 -12.33
CA GLN A 42 -0.86 3.08 -11.18
C GLN A 42 -0.60 4.53 -11.56
N ILE A 43 -1.12 5.47 -10.78
CA ILE A 43 -0.97 6.91 -11.00
C ILE A 43 -0.39 7.52 -9.73
N VAL A 44 0.88 7.92 -9.79
CA VAL A 44 1.68 8.37 -8.64
C VAL A 44 2.62 9.50 -9.04
N PRO A 45 3.15 10.32 -8.11
CA PRO A 45 4.07 11.39 -8.44
C PRO A 45 5.48 10.83 -8.77
N LEU A 46 5.82 10.74 -10.05
CA LEU A 46 7.16 10.34 -10.49
C LEU A 46 8.08 11.55 -10.73
N THR A 47 7.51 12.75 -10.77
CA THR A 47 8.20 14.04 -10.87
C THR A 47 7.80 14.98 -9.72
N GLY A 48 8.50 16.09 -9.58
CA GLY A 48 8.24 17.09 -8.52
C GLY A 48 8.77 16.70 -7.14
N PRO A 49 8.34 17.42 -6.08
CA PRO A 49 8.88 17.27 -4.72
C PRO A 49 8.68 15.90 -4.08
N LEU A 50 7.68 15.14 -4.53
CA LEU A 50 7.34 13.79 -4.05
C LEU A 50 7.83 12.67 -4.98
N ALA A 51 8.68 12.98 -5.96
CA ALA A 51 9.16 12.02 -6.96
C ALA A 51 9.81 10.77 -6.35
N ASN A 52 10.62 10.94 -5.30
CA ASN A 52 11.29 9.80 -4.64
C ASN A 52 10.28 8.87 -3.97
N VAL A 53 9.25 9.44 -3.36
CA VAL A 53 8.16 8.68 -2.73
C VAL A 53 7.36 7.91 -3.78
N GLY A 54 6.95 8.56 -4.86
CA GLY A 54 6.21 7.91 -5.95
C GLY A 54 7.02 6.82 -6.66
N LYS A 55 8.33 7.04 -6.86
CA LYS A 55 9.24 6.05 -7.43
C LYS A 55 9.38 4.82 -6.54
N GLU A 56 9.46 5.00 -5.22
CA GLU A 56 9.50 3.89 -4.26
C GLU A 56 8.21 3.06 -4.32
N VAL A 57 7.04 3.71 -4.26
CA VAL A 57 5.74 3.06 -4.38
C VAL A 57 5.64 2.28 -5.69
N ASN A 58 6.06 2.87 -6.82
CA ASN A 58 6.01 2.22 -8.12
C ASN A 58 6.97 1.02 -8.20
N ALA A 59 8.21 1.17 -7.77
CA ALA A 59 9.23 0.12 -7.83
C ALA A 59 8.80 -1.13 -7.05
N ILE A 60 8.28 -0.95 -5.83
CA ILE A 60 7.83 -2.06 -5.00
C ILE A 60 6.56 -2.71 -5.57
N THR A 61 5.57 -1.91 -5.98
CA THR A 61 4.36 -2.44 -6.63
C THR A 61 4.73 -3.28 -7.84
N LYS A 62 5.57 -2.74 -8.73
CA LYS A 62 6.04 -3.42 -9.94
C LYS A 62 6.77 -4.73 -9.61
N ALA A 63 7.74 -4.69 -8.70
CA ALA A 63 8.51 -5.88 -8.32
C ALA A 63 7.63 -6.98 -7.72
N THR A 64 6.61 -6.61 -6.92
CA THR A 64 5.66 -7.57 -6.34
C THR A 64 4.82 -8.25 -7.42
N LEU A 65 4.31 -7.49 -8.40
CA LEU A 65 3.53 -8.04 -9.50
C LEU A 65 4.38 -8.89 -10.46
N GLU A 66 5.62 -8.49 -10.73
CA GLU A 66 6.58 -9.27 -11.53
C GLU A 66 6.96 -10.59 -10.84
N ASP A 67 7.13 -10.58 -9.52
CA ASP A 67 7.39 -11.80 -8.75
C ASP A 67 6.21 -12.77 -8.82
N PHE A 68 4.99 -12.29 -8.65
CA PHE A 68 3.77 -13.07 -8.86
C PHE A 68 3.71 -13.64 -10.27
N ASN A 69 3.94 -12.83 -11.29
CA ASN A 69 3.87 -13.24 -12.70
C ASN A 69 4.85 -14.36 -13.04
N LYS A 70 6.03 -14.40 -12.43
CA LYS A 70 7.01 -15.49 -12.60
C LYS A 70 6.49 -16.85 -12.12
N GLY A 71 5.69 -16.85 -11.06
CA GLY A 71 5.11 -18.06 -10.47
C GLY A 71 3.76 -18.47 -11.07
N SER A 72 3.02 -17.54 -11.67
CA SER A 72 1.66 -17.76 -12.16
C SER A 72 1.65 -18.29 -13.61
N LYS A 73 0.95 -19.44 -13.81
CA LYS A 73 0.74 -20.05 -15.13
C LYS A 73 -0.60 -19.66 -15.77
N THR A 74 -1.53 -19.13 -14.98
CA THR A 74 -2.91 -18.91 -15.39
C THR A 74 -3.27 -17.44 -15.57
N THR A 75 -2.60 -16.54 -14.87
CA THR A 75 -2.91 -15.11 -14.86
C THR A 75 -1.64 -14.30 -14.88
N GLN A 76 -1.61 -13.25 -15.70
CA GLN A 76 -0.52 -12.29 -15.78
C GLN A 76 -1.06 -10.89 -15.51
N ILE A 77 -0.42 -10.13 -14.62
CA ILE A 77 -0.83 -8.77 -14.27
C ILE A 77 0.17 -7.80 -14.91
N ALA A 78 -0.32 -6.98 -15.83
CA ALA A 78 0.46 -5.93 -16.51
C ALA A 78 0.23 -4.58 -15.79
N LEU A 79 1.29 -3.96 -15.29
CA LEU A 79 1.24 -2.66 -14.65
C LEU A 79 1.57 -1.54 -15.64
N LYS A 80 0.65 -0.60 -15.81
CA LYS A 80 0.86 0.64 -16.56
C LYS A 80 0.95 1.82 -15.60
N THR A 81 2.07 2.53 -15.62
CA THR A 81 2.34 3.61 -14.68
C THR A 81 2.21 4.97 -15.33
N TYR A 82 1.65 5.94 -14.59
CA TYR A 82 1.46 7.33 -15.01
C TYR A 82 2.00 8.27 -13.93
N ASP A 83 2.54 9.40 -14.37
CA ASP A 83 3.06 10.46 -13.51
C ASP A 83 2.04 11.58 -13.34
N ASP A 84 1.48 11.75 -12.14
CA ASP A 84 0.61 12.89 -11.83
C ASP A 84 1.34 14.10 -11.23
N GLY A 85 2.61 13.95 -10.83
CA GLY A 85 3.38 15.01 -10.18
C GLY A 85 2.74 15.55 -8.89
N ASN A 86 1.82 14.79 -8.29
CA ASN A 86 0.97 15.20 -7.16
C ASN A 86 0.06 16.40 -7.48
N VAL A 87 -0.46 16.48 -8.70
CA VAL A 87 -1.38 17.54 -9.16
C VAL A 87 -2.76 16.94 -9.40
N ALA A 88 -3.78 17.44 -8.67
CA ALA A 88 -5.12 16.86 -8.65
C ALA A 88 -5.79 16.76 -10.03
N ASP A 89 -5.71 17.84 -10.85
CA ASP A 89 -6.28 17.86 -12.20
C ASP A 89 -5.57 16.90 -13.14
N LYS A 90 -4.24 16.76 -13.01
CA LYS A 90 -3.45 15.80 -13.78
C LYS A 90 -3.82 14.37 -13.38
N SER A 91 -3.98 14.12 -12.09
CA SER A 91 -4.42 12.84 -11.53
C SER A 91 -5.81 12.45 -12.05
N THR A 92 -6.77 13.40 -12.09
CA THR A 92 -8.10 13.21 -12.68
C THR A 92 -8.02 12.80 -14.15
N ARG A 93 -7.27 13.55 -14.98
CA ARG A 93 -7.14 13.26 -16.42
C ARG A 93 -6.52 11.88 -16.67
N LEU A 94 -5.45 11.57 -15.96
CA LEU A 94 -4.75 10.30 -16.10
C LEU A 94 -5.62 9.12 -15.62
N ALA A 95 -6.38 9.28 -14.54
CA ALA A 95 -7.32 8.26 -14.08
C ALA A 95 -8.44 8.03 -15.12
N THR A 96 -9.01 9.10 -15.71
CA THR A 96 -10.01 8.99 -16.78
C THR A 96 -9.46 8.24 -17.98
N GLN A 97 -8.21 8.50 -18.35
CA GLN A 97 -7.54 7.76 -19.43
C GLN A 97 -7.33 6.28 -19.05
N ALA A 98 -6.87 6.02 -17.84
CA ALA A 98 -6.51 4.68 -17.40
C ALA A 98 -7.71 3.73 -17.29
N VAL A 99 -8.85 4.20 -16.76
CA VAL A 99 -10.05 3.37 -16.56
C VAL A 99 -10.71 2.90 -17.84
N ALA A 100 -10.29 3.42 -19.00
CA ALA A 100 -10.77 2.97 -20.31
C ALA A 100 -10.34 1.52 -20.61
N SER A 101 -9.13 1.12 -20.20
CA SER A 101 -8.58 -0.22 -20.44
C SER A 101 -8.28 -1.00 -19.15
N ALA A 102 -7.91 -0.32 -18.07
CA ALA A 102 -7.52 -0.98 -16.83
C ALA A 102 -8.70 -1.67 -16.12
N GLN A 103 -8.46 -2.88 -15.60
CA GLN A 103 -9.37 -3.60 -14.75
C GLN A 103 -9.32 -3.12 -13.30
N ALA A 104 -8.21 -2.51 -12.85
CA ALA A 104 -8.06 -1.91 -11.53
C ALA A 104 -7.11 -0.71 -11.55
N LEU A 105 -7.30 0.21 -10.61
CA LEU A 105 -6.31 1.20 -10.20
C LEU A 105 -5.64 0.72 -8.90
N ILE A 106 -4.35 1.00 -8.73
CA ILE A 106 -3.60 0.55 -7.54
C ILE A 106 -2.69 1.63 -6.97
N SER A 107 -2.58 1.65 -5.63
CA SER A 107 -1.53 2.36 -4.88
C SER A 107 -1.34 3.82 -5.30
N CYS A 108 -2.44 4.58 -5.49
CA CYS A 108 -2.33 6.03 -5.61
C CYS A 108 -1.67 6.61 -4.33
N PHE A 109 -1.03 7.76 -4.44
CA PHE A 109 -0.32 8.36 -3.31
C PHE A 109 -0.90 9.73 -2.90
N GLY A 110 -1.07 9.90 -1.57
CA GLY A 110 -1.55 11.14 -0.96
C GLY A 110 -3.00 11.49 -1.30
N SER A 111 -3.63 12.30 -0.44
CA SER A 111 -5.04 12.70 -0.66
C SER A 111 -5.23 13.53 -1.93
N VAL A 112 -4.21 14.33 -2.31
CA VAL A 112 -4.24 15.15 -3.54
C VAL A 112 -4.35 14.29 -4.80
N GLY A 113 -3.63 13.16 -4.85
CA GLY A 113 -3.71 12.20 -5.96
C GLY A 113 -4.89 11.25 -5.84
N CYS A 114 -5.11 10.66 -4.64
CA CYS A 114 -6.07 9.57 -4.48
C CYS A 114 -7.55 10.00 -4.53
N LEU A 115 -7.92 11.18 -4.01
CA LEU A 115 -9.31 11.63 -4.03
C LEU A 115 -9.86 11.85 -5.45
N PRO A 116 -9.13 12.47 -6.39
CA PRO A 116 -9.56 12.52 -7.79
C PRO A 116 -9.67 11.13 -8.43
N GLN A 117 -8.69 10.25 -8.19
CA GLN A 117 -8.73 8.89 -8.73
C GLN A 117 -9.93 8.10 -8.19
N GLN A 118 -10.26 8.24 -6.91
CA GLN A 118 -11.44 7.62 -6.30
C GLN A 118 -12.74 8.05 -6.98
N LYS A 119 -12.91 9.34 -7.28
CA LYS A 119 -14.11 9.83 -7.99
C LYS A 119 -14.23 9.23 -9.39
N VAL A 120 -13.13 9.18 -10.15
CA VAL A 120 -13.10 8.57 -11.48
C VAL A 120 -13.36 7.07 -11.41
N SER A 121 -12.71 6.38 -10.47
CA SER A 121 -12.88 4.95 -10.19
C SER A 121 -14.36 4.60 -9.90
N ALA A 122 -15.01 5.37 -9.01
CA ALA A 122 -16.41 5.19 -8.65
C ALA A 122 -17.34 5.36 -9.87
N THR A 123 -17.13 6.40 -10.68
CA THR A 123 -17.93 6.66 -11.89
C THR A 123 -17.75 5.57 -12.94
N ALA A 124 -16.53 5.04 -13.10
CA ALA A 124 -16.22 4.03 -14.12
C ALA A 124 -16.50 2.59 -13.66
N GLY A 125 -16.84 2.36 -12.39
CA GLY A 125 -16.98 1.03 -11.80
C GLY A 125 -15.68 0.22 -11.80
N VAL A 126 -14.50 0.90 -11.73
CA VAL A 126 -13.17 0.27 -11.69
C VAL A 126 -12.69 0.27 -10.24
N PRO A 127 -12.22 -0.84 -9.65
CA PRO A 127 -11.74 -0.83 -8.28
C PRO A 127 -10.44 -0.03 -8.13
N LEU A 128 -10.36 0.81 -7.10
CA LEU A 128 -9.13 1.46 -6.62
C LEU A 128 -8.65 0.71 -5.38
N ILE A 129 -7.57 -0.03 -5.49
CA ILE A 129 -7.04 -0.89 -4.43
C ILE A 129 -5.83 -0.25 -3.76
N GLY A 130 -5.80 -0.25 -2.43
CA GLY A 130 -4.68 0.20 -1.64
C GLY A 130 -4.30 1.67 -1.83
N PRO A 131 -5.22 2.65 -1.71
CA PRO A 131 -4.83 4.06 -1.71
C PRO A 131 -3.88 4.33 -0.53
N ILE A 132 -2.70 4.87 -0.81
CA ILE A 132 -1.72 5.29 0.20
C ILE A 132 -2.11 6.69 0.69
N ALA A 133 -3.27 6.77 1.29
CA ALA A 133 -3.86 7.98 1.85
C ALA A 133 -4.87 7.62 2.95
N GLY A 134 -4.87 8.39 4.05
CA GLY A 134 -5.75 8.16 5.19
C GLY A 134 -7.11 8.85 5.10
N ALA A 135 -7.35 9.70 4.08
CA ALA A 135 -8.53 10.55 3.98
C ALA A 135 -9.87 9.80 4.10
N ALA A 136 -10.80 10.35 4.87
CA ALA A 136 -12.08 9.73 5.16
C ALA A 136 -12.91 9.34 3.92
N PRO A 137 -12.97 10.13 2.83
CA PRO A 137 -13.75 9.75 1.64
C PRO A 137 -13.25 8.48 0.93
N LEU A 138 -12.01 8.04 1.21
CA LEU A 138 -11.45 6.79 0.66
C LEU A 138 -11.93 5.53 1.40
N ARG A 139 -12.85 5.67 2.36
CA ARG A 139 -13.38 4.61 3.23
C ARG A 139 -14.87 4.76 3.47
N GLY A 140 -15.46 3.72 4.03
CA GLY A 140 -16.85 3.73 4.39
C GLY A 140 -17.78 3.66 3.18
N LYS A 141 -19.05 4.02 3.40
CA LYS A 141 -20.10 3.97 2.36
C LYS A 141 -19.83 4.87 1.15
N ALA A 142 -19.05 5.95 1.32
CA ALA A 142 -18.69 6.85 0.21
C ALA A 142 -17.65 6.24 -0.73
N ALA A 143 -16.94 5.24 -0.29
CA ALA A 143 -15.88 4.56 -1.05
C ALA A 143 -16.42 3.36 -1.84
N THR A 144 -17.35 3.58 -2.77
CA THR A 144 -18.10 2.53 -3.47
C THR A 144 -17.21 1.50 -4.17
N THR A 145 -16.13 1.95 -4.81
CA THR A 145 -15.16 1.10 -5.53
C THR A 145 -13.75 1.21 -4.96
N THR A 146 -13.57 1.76 -3.77
CA THR A 146 -12.26 1.94 -3.15
C THR A 146 -12.06 0.95 -2.01
N TYR A 147 -10.90 0.30 -2.00
CA TYR A 147 -10.55 -0.79 -1.10
C TYR A 147 -9.22 -0.48 -0.41
N ALA A 148 -9.29 0.21 0.73
CA ALA A 148 -8.12 0.60 1.49
C ALA A 148 -7.48 -0.60 2.20
N VAL A 149 -6.16 -0.68 2.20
CA VAL A 149 -5.38 -1.69 2.94
C VAL A 149 -4.95 -1.14 4.29
N ARG A 150 -4.51 0.11 4.34
CA ARG A 150 -4.03 0.80 5.55
C ARG A 150 -5.14 1.29 6.48
N ALA A 151 -4.76 1.66 7.70
CA ALA A 151 -5.62 2.38 8.64
C ALA A 151 -5.99 3.79 8.16
N SER A 152 -7.03 4.36 8.77
CA SER A 152 -7.56 5.69 8.45
C SER A 152 -6.72 6.84 9.04
N ALA A 153 -6.91 8.06 8.51
CA ALA A 153 -6.38 9.27 9.13
C ALA A 153 -6.85 9.43 10.59
N SER A 154 -8.09 9.06 10.88
CA SER A 154 -8.63 9.08 12.25
C SER A 154 -7.82 8.19 13.18
N SER A 155 -7.48 6.96 12.74
CA SER A 155 -6.66 6.02 13.53
C SER A 155 -5.23 6.54 13.72
N GLU A 156 -4.62 7.11 12.66
CA GLU A 156 -3.26 7.67 12.74
C GLU A 156 -3.19 8.83 13.73
N VAL A 157 -4.09 9.81 13.61
CA VAL A 157 -4.06 10.98 14.52
C VAL A 157 -4.43 10.61 15.95
N ALA A 158 -5.35 9.67 16.16
CA ALA A 158 -5.67 9.15 17.48
C ALA A 158 -4.44 8.47 18.14
N CYS A 159 -3.68 7.69 17.37
CA CYS A 159 -2.43 7.07 17.83
C CYS A 159 -1.42 8.14 18.29
N LEU A 160 -1.22 9.20 17.50
CA LEU A 160 -0.28 10.30 17.82
C LEU A 160 -0.74 11.12 19.04
N LEU A 161 -2.03 11.44 19.14
CA LEU A 161 -2.58 12.17 20.30
C LEU A 161 -2.54 11.34 21.57
N ASN A 162 -2.84 10.03 21.48
CA ASN A 162 -2.69 9.11 22.60
C ASN A 162 -1.26 9.08 23.13
N PHE A 163 -0.28 8.99 22.24
CA PHE A 163 1.14 9.02 22.61
C PHE A 163 1.48 10.35 23.32
N ALA A 164 1.10 11.49 22.76
CA ALA A 164 1.36 12.79 23.38
C ALA A 164 0.72 12.89 24.76
N SER A 165 -0.52 12.42 24.92
CA SER A 165 -1.26 12.43 26.17
C SER A 165 -0.63 11.53 27.25
N THR A 166 -0.30 10.28 26.90
CA THR A 166 0.22 9.29 27.83
C THR A 166 1.67 9.55 28.27
N THR A 167 2.44 10.25 27.42
CA THR A 167 3.83 10.63 27.72
C THR A 167 3.97 12.02 28.37
N GLY A 168 2.84 12.72 28.64
CA GLY A 168 2.84 14.05 29.25
C GLY A 168 3.31 15.18 28.33
N LEU A 169 3.35 14.96 27.03
CA LEU A 169 3.67 15.97 26.00
C LEU A 169 2.44 16.83 25.69
N SER A 170 1.89 17.50 26.71
CA SER A 170 0.56 18.14 26.67
C SER A 170 0.49 19.39 25.78
N ASN A 171 1.61 20.10 25.54
CA ASN A 171 1.65 21.29 24.67
C ASN A 171 2.02 20.87 23.24
N VAL A 172 1.03 20.77 22.37
CA VAL A 172 1.14 20.31 20.97
C VAL A 172 1.11 21.52 20.04
N SER A 173 2.15 21.74 19.27
CA SER A 173 2.15 22.68 18.15
C SER A 173 1.89 21.92 16.85
N LEU A 174 0.81 22.25 16.18
CA LEU A 174 0.27 21.58 15.00
C LEU A 174 0.57 22.41 13.74
N LEU A 175 1.41 21.90 12.85
CA LEU A 175 1.58 22.46 11.52
C LEU A 175 0.60 21.79 10.54
N VAL A 176 -0.14 22.59 9.77
CA VAL A 176 -1.11 22.11 8.79
C VAL A 176 -0.77 22.62 7.39
N GLN A 177 -0.58 21.71 6.44
CA GLN A 177 -0.50 22.06 5.02
C GLN A 177 -1.89 22.44 4.52
N ASP A 178 -2.09 23.65 3.98
CA ASP A 178 -3.41 24.18 3.58
C ASP A 178 -3.82 23.68 2.19
N ASP A 179 -4.04 22.36 2.10
CA ASP A 179 -4.59 21.69 0.93
C ASP A 179 -5.53 20.55 1.33
N GLY A 180 -5.98 19.75 0.36
CA GLY A 180 -6.86 18.60 0.61
C GLY A 180 -6.30 17.56 1.57
N PHE A 181 -4.96 17.38 1.59
CA PHE A 181 -4.30 16.47 2.52
C PHE A 181 -4.34 17.00 3.96
N GLY A 182 -3.78 18.18 4.21
CA GLY A 182 -3.69 18.72 5.57
C GLY A 182 -5.06 19.01 6.17
N LYS A 183 -6.01 19.56 5.39
CA LYS A 183 -7.40 19.79 5.83
C LYS A 183 -8.12 18.49 6.23
N SER A 184 -7.94 17.43 5.47
CA SER A 184 -8.54 16.13 5.77
C SER A 184 -8.01 15.56 7.10
N TYR A 185 -6.71 15.59 7.33
CA TYR A 185 -6.12 15.13 8.59
C TYR A 185 -6.43 16.05 9.77
N ALA A 186 -6.47 17.36 9.57
CA ALA A 186 -6.83 18.32 10.62
C ALA A 186 -8.28 18.13 11.10
N ALA A 187 -9.21 17.85 10.19
CA ALA A 187 -10.60 17.55 10.54
C ALA A 187 -10.73 16.26 11.38
N GLU A 188 -9.95 15.21 11.07
CA GLU A 188 -9.93 13.99 11.88
C GLU A 188 -9.25 14.22 13.23
N LEU A 189 -8.22 15.07 13.28
CA LEU A 189 -7.55 15.46 14.52
C LEU A 189 -8.50 16.21 15.44
N ASP A 190 -9.33 17.13 14.93
CA ASP A 190 -10.32 17.87 15.72
C ASP A 190 -11.31 16.94 16.39
N LYS A 191 -11.79 15.92 15.68
CA LYS A 191 -12.67 14.89 16.24
C LYS A 191 -11.96 14.07 17.32
N ALA A 192 -10.74 13.62 17.04
CA ALA A 192 -9.97 12.80 17.97
C ALA A 192 -9.58 13.59 19.24
N ALA A 193 -9.22 14.88 19.11
CA ALA A 193 -8.79 15.73 20.22
C ALA A 193 -9.83 15.85 21.35
N ALA A 194 -11.13 15.69 21.04
CA ALA A 194 -12.18 15.66 22.05
C ALA A 194 -11.99 14.55 23.11
N ASN A 195 -11.28 13.47 22.76
CA ASN A 195 -10.96 12.37 23.67
C ASN A 195 -9.70 12.64 24.52
N PHE A 196 -9.00 13.74 24.29
CA PHE A 196 -7.74 14.09 24.95
C PHE A 196 -7.79 15.53 25.53
N PRO A 197 -8.68 15.83 26.49
CA PRO A 197 -8.93 17.20 26.99
C PRO A 197 -7.72 17.83 27.68
N GLY A 198 -6.71 17.03 28.06
CA GLY A 198 -5.44 17.52 28.64
C GLY A 198 -4.45 18.08 27.64
N LEU A 199 -4.65 17.90 26.34
CA LEU A 199 -3.78 18.42 25.30
C LEU A 199 -4.13 19.87 24.94
N LYS A 200 -3.14 20.74 24.93
CA LYS A 200 -3.23 22.14 24.48
C LYS A 200 -2.65 22.23 23.08
N ILE A 201 -3.50 22.47 22.07
CA ILE A 201 -3.11 22.44 20.67
C ILE A 201 -3.06 23.86 20.10
N THR A 202 -1.86 24.36 19.78
CA THR A 202 -1.63 25.59 19.03
C THR A 202 -1.46 25.23 17.56
N ARG A 203 -2.04 26.01 16.61
CA ARG A 203 -2.03 25.68 15.18
C ARG A 203 -1.43 26.78 14.33
N SER A 204 -0.75 26.39 13.27
CA SER A 204 -0.40 27.23 12.13
C SER A 204 -0.66 26.48 10.84
N ALA A 205 -1.22 27.18 9.85
CA ALA A 205 -1.40 26.66 8.50
C ALA A 205 -0.56 27.42 7.50
N PHE A 206 -0.03 26.72 6.49
CA PHE A 206 0.77 27.33 5.42
C PHE A 206 0.27 26.91 4.03
N ASN A 207 0.34 27.84 3.06
CA ASN A 207 0.05 27.56 1.67
C ASN A 207 1.21 26.75 1.05
N PRO A 208 1.00 25.52 0.54
CA PRO A 208 2.08 24.70 -0.02
C PRO A 208 2.69 25.27 -1.31
N ALA A 209 1.96 26.12 -2.05
CA ALA A 209 2.48 26.75 -3.27
C ALA A 209 3.41 27.95 -2.99
N SER A 210 3.26 28.58 -1.80
CA SER A 210 4.08 29.73 -1.37
C SER A 210 4.27 29.70 0.16
N PRO A 211 5.05 28.73 0.69
CA PRO A 211 5.14 28.52 2.13
C PRO A 211 5.95 29.60 2.84
N ASP A 212 5.37 30.17 3.89
CA ASP A 212 6.07 31.03 4.85
C ASP A 212 6.31 30.25 6.15
N TYR A 213 7.39 29.48 6.17
CA TYR A 213 7.75 28.70 7.36
C TYR A 213 8.24 29.60 8.50
N GLY A 214 8.80 30.78 8.22
CA GLY A 214 9.22 31.73 9.25
C GLY A 214 8.05 32.19 10.10
N LYS A 215 6.94 32.55 9.46
CA LYS A 215 5.66 32.87 10.12
C LYS A 215 5.16 31.70 10.94
N SER A 216 5.04 30.51 10.34
CA SER A 216 4.55 29.33 11.04
C SER A 216 5.39 28.96 12.26
N VAL A 217 6.71 29.08 12.17
CA VAL A 217 7.63 28.86 13.30
C VAL A 217 7.34 29.86 14.43
N ALA A 218 7.19 31.15 14.13
CA ALA A 218 6.92 32.18 15.14
C ALA A 218 5.58 31.95 15.86
N GLU A 219 4.52 31.61 15.11
CA GLU A 219 3.20 31.30 15.66
C GLU A 219 3.24 30.08 16.58
N LEU A 220 3.89 29.01 16.16
CA LEU A 220 3.93 27.74 16.89
C LEU A 220 4.87 27.77 18.10
N MET A 221 5.94 28.55 18.06
CA MET A 221 6.83 28.74 19.20
C MET A 221 6.13 29.48 20.36
N ALA A 222 5.19 30.38 20.08
CA ALA A 222 4.44 31.10 21.10
C ALA A 222 3.69 30.15 22.05
N GLY A 223 3.31 28.94 21.60
CA GLY A 223 2.70 27.91 22.43
C GLY A 223 3.64 27.17 23.36
N SER A 224 4.94 27.49 23.36
CA SER A 224 5.98 26.78 24.14
C SER A 224 5.85 25.26 23.98
N PRO A 225 5.95 24.72 22.76
CA PRO A 225 5.60 23.34 22.48
C PRO A 225 6.57 22.34 23.12
N LYS A 226 6.02 21.27 23.64
CA LYS A 226 6.76 20.05 23.99
C LYS A 226 6.84 19.09 22.80
N VAL A 227 5.86 19.21 21.87
CA VAL A 227 5.80 18.38 20.66
C VAL A 227 5.33 19.20 19.46
N LEU A 228 5.95 18.90 18.31
CA LEU A 228 5.51 19.36 16.99
C LEU A 228 4.78 18.20 16.32
N LEU A 229 3.52 18.39 15.94
CA LEU A 229 2.76 17.45 15.13
C LEU A 229 2.66 18.01 13.71
N LEU A 230 3.12 17.24 12.70
CA LEU A 230 3.25 17.71 11.32
C LEU A 230 2.21 17.06 10.41
N LEU A 231 1.13 17.78 10.11
CA LEU A 231 0.17 17.43 9.07
C LEU A 231 0.59 18.07 7.73
N ALA A 232 1.78 17.69 7.29
CA ALA A 232 2.40 18.17 6.05
C ALA A 232 3.12 16.99 5.37
N ASN A 233 3.30 17.05 4.05
CA ASN A 233 4.07 16.03 3.34
C ASN A 233 5.57 16.11 3.71
N SER A 234 6.34 15.08 3.36
CA SER A 234 7.74 14.96 3.76
C SER A 234 8.61 16.12 3.28
N ALA A 235 8.34 16.69 2.10
CA ALA A 235 9.11 17.81 1.56
C ALA A 235 8.89 19.09 2.39
N HIS A 236 7.62 19.42 2.69
CA HIS A 236 7.30 20.59 3.51
C HIS A 236 7.67 20.40 4.98
N SER A 237 7.47 19.20 5.52
CA SER A 237 7.86 18.88 6.91
C SER A 237 9.35 19.09 7.14
N THR A 238 10.22 18.64 6.24
CA THR A 238 11.67 18.82 6.38
C THR A 238 12.09 20.30 6.28
N GLN A 239 11.52 21.06 5.34
CA GLN A 239 11.82 22.50 5.20
C GLN A 239 11.34 23.30 6.42
N PHE A 240 10.18 22.97 6.97
CA PHE A 240 9.69 23.58 8.20
C PHE A 240 10.62 23.27 9.40
N LEU A 241 11.07 22.03 9.54
CA LEU A 241 12.00 21.65 10.59
C LEU A 241 13.36 22.35 10.45
N ASP A 242 13.85 22.56 9.23
CA ASP A 242 15.06 23.36 8.98
C ASP A 242 14.85 24.83 9.41
N ALA A 243 13.71 25.43 9.09
CA ALA A 243 13.36 26.80 9.53
C ALA A 243 13.23 26.91 11.07
N TRP A 244 12.68 25.86 11.72
CA TRP A 244 12.61 25.81 13.18
C TRP A 244 13.99 25.75 13.82
N LYS A 245 14.87 24.87 13.33
CA LYS A 245 16.24 24.72 13.85
C LYS A 245 17.07 25.98 13.74
N ALA A 246 16.81 26.79 12.74
CA ALA A 246 17.48 28.12 12.62
C ALA A 246 17.11 29.07 13.76
N LYS A 247 16.08 28.78 14.54
CA LYS A 247 15.59 29.64 15.64
C LYS A 247 15.76 28.98 17.02
N SER A 248 15.60 27.66 17.15
CA SER A 248 15.64 26.97 18.43
C SER A 248 15.92 25.47 18.25
N SER A 249 16.18 24.77 19.35
CA SER A 249 16.18 23.30 19.38
C SER A 249 14.80 22.73 19.02
N LEU A 250 14.79 21.57 18.37
CA LEU A 250 13.54 20.90 18.05
C LEU A 250 12.89 20.29 19.31
N PRO A 251 11.59 20.51 19.51
CA PRO A 251 10.79 19.67 20.41
C PRO A 251 10.70 18.23 19.88
N PHE A 252 10.01 17.36 20.61
CA PHE A 252 9.67 16.04 20.09
C PHE A 252 8.80 16.18 18.83
N VAL A 253 9.08 15.42 17.77
CA VAL A 253 8.39 15.54 16.49
C VAL A 253 7.49 14.33 16.26
N LEU A 254 6.20 14.57 16.01
CA LEU A 254 5.23 13.56 15.65
C LEU A 254 4.83 13.71 14.18
N ASN A 255 4.82 12.59 13.45
CA ASN A 255 4.50 12.57 12.03
C ASN A 255 3.50 11.46 11.69
N LEU A 256 2.88 11.59 10.52
CA LEU A 256 2.01 10.59 9.92
C LEU A 256 2.84 9.47 9.23
N ALA A 257 2.20 8.33 8.98
CA ALA A 257 2.82 7.18 8.35
C ALA A 257 3.45 7.47 6.96
N GLY A 258 2.85 8.36 6.18
CA GLY A 258 3.37 8.74 4.87
C GLY A 258 4.74 9.43 4.91
N GLN A 259 5.18 9.95 6.07
CA GLN A 259 6.51 10.52 6.26
C GLN A 259 7.55 9.48 6.73
N ALA A 260 7.13 8.28 7.14
CA ALA A 260 8.05 7.19 7.51
C ALA A 260 8.72 6.58 6.27
N ASN A 261 9.39 7.38 5.47
CA ASN A 261 10.06 7.04 4.22
C ASN A 261 11.55 7.40 4.27
N GLY A 262 12.33 6.83 3.35
CA GLY A 262 13.79 7.01 3.31
C GLY A 262 14.23 8.46 3.09
N GLN A 263 13.43 9.27 2.38
CA GLN A 263 13.75 10.69 2.16
C GLN A 263 13.69 11.48 3.46
N PHE A 264 12.64 11.31 4.26
CA PHE A 264 12.52 11.98 5.56
C PHE A 264 13.60 11.48 6.53
N ALA A 265 13.80 10.17 6.63
CA ALA A 265 14.83 9.59 7.50
C ALA A 265 16.24 10.10 7.17
N SER A 266 16.57 10.18 5.88
CA SER A 266 17.86 10.74 5.43
C SER A 266 18.04 12.21 5.82
N ARG A 267 17.00 13.04 5.69
CA ARG A 267 17.02 14.46 6.06
C ARG A 267 17.08 14.67 7.57
N MET A 268 16.52 13.75 8.36
CA MET A 268 16.54 13.80 9.82
C MET A 268 17.79 13.16 10.43
N LYS A 269 18.67 12.55 9.62
CA LYS A 269 19.93 11.96 10.08
C LYS A 269 20.79 13.01 10.76
N GLY A 270 21.28 12.69 11.97
CA GLY A 270 22.07 13.60 12.79
C GLY A 270 21.25 14.62 13.59
N TYR A 271 19.94 14.66 13.46
CA TYR A 271 19.11 15.44 14.36
C TYR A 271 19.07 14.76 15.75
N VAL A 272 19.60 15.48 16.73
CA VAL A 272 19.52 15.10 18.14
C VAL A 272 18.15 15.50 18.67
N GLY A 273 17.15 14.77 18.32
CA GLY A 273 15.77 14.97 18.76
C GLY A 273 14.98 13.72 18.46
N ALA A 274 14.07 13.33 19.33
CA ALA A 274 13.24 12.18 19.06
C ALA A 274 12.14 12.58 18.06
N ALA A 275 12.00 11.79 17.00
CA ALA A 275 10.87 11.86 16.10
C ALA A 275 10.15 10.50 16.12
N ALA A 276 8.82 10.53 16.21
CA ALA A 276 7.99 9.33 16.07
C ALA A 276 7.03 9.50 14.90
N PHE A 277 6.66 8.36 14.34
CA PHE A 277 5.73 8.25 13.23
C PHE A 277 4.61 7.31 13.65
N ALA A 278 3.36 7.69 13.40
CA ALA A 278 2.33 6.69 13.33
C ALA A 278 2.68 5.73 12.17
N THR A 279 2.56 4.43 12.38
CA THR A 279 2.69 3.44 11.31
C THR A 279 1.35 2.76 11.07
N VAL A 280 1.09 2.36 9.84
CA VAL A 280 -0.15 1.73 9.41
C VAL A 280 0.07 0.29 8.94
N THR A 281 1.30 -0.17 9.11
CA THR A 281 1.75 -1.53 8.89
C THR A 281 2.69 -1.94 10.02
N PRO A 282 2.84 -3.23 10.34
CA PRO A 282 3.90 -3.71 11.21
C PRO A 282 5.28 -3.32 10.68
N SER A 283 6.28 -3.43 11.53
CA SER A 283 7.68 -3.14 11.17
C SER A 283 8.14 -4.01 9.98
N PRO A 284 8.65 -3.41 8.89
CA PRO A 284 9.15 -4.17 7.75
C PRO A 284 10.47 -4.92 8.02
N TRP A 285 11.09 -4.70 9.16
CA TRP A 285 12.36 -5.35 9.58
C TRP A 285 12.15 -6.51 10.53
N GLU A 286 10.92 -6.76 11.00
CA GLU A 286 10.59 -7.93 11.80
C GLU A 286 10.27 -9.14 10.90
N THR A 287 10.11 -10.32 11.52
CA THR A 287 9.87 -11.59 10.83
C THR A 287 8.71 -12.38 11.44
N LYS A 288 7.81 -11.69 12.14
CA LYS A 288 6.69 -12.30 12.89
C LYS A 288 5.63 -12.90 11.98
N ILE A 289 5.39 -12.27 10.82
CA ILE A 289 4.39 -12.69 9.83
C ILE A 289 5.03 -12.98 8.48
N ASP A 290 4.36 -13.75 7.63
CA ASP A 290 4.88 -14.15 6.31
C ASP A 290 5.18 -12.94 5.43
N ALA A 291 4.30 -11.94 5.43
CA ALA A 291 4.51 -10.71 4.67
C ALA A 291 5.84 -10.02 5.02
N GLN A 292 6.20 -9.97 6.31
CA GLN A 292 7.48 -9.41 6.77
C GLN A 292 8.69 -10.24 6.32
N ARG A 293 8.54 -11.58 6.24
CA ARG A 293 9.61 -12.47 5.77
C ARG A 293 9.83 -12.39 4.26
N GLU A 294 8.77 -12.18 3.49
CA GLU A 294 8.83 -12.08 2.01
C GLU A 294 9.26 -10.71 1.51
N TYR A 295 8.80 -9.64 2.15
CA TYR A 295 8.99 -8.27 1.68
C TYR A 295 10.46 -7.86 1.44
N PRO A 296 11.46 -8.19 2.30
CA PRO A 296 12.85 -7.81 2.06
C PRO A 296 13.40 -8.31 0.72
N ARG A 297 12.99 -9.51 0.28
CA ARG A 297 13.38 -10.07 -1.02
C ARG A 297 12.77 -9.25 -2.17
N ILE A 298 11.53 -8.83 -2.03
CA ILE A 298 10.87 -7.96 -3.02
C ILE A 298 11.53 -6.58 -3.07
N ALA A 299 11.82 -5.97 -1.92
CA ALA A 299 12.51 -4.69 -1.84
C ALA A 299 13.88 -4.77 -2.52
N GLN A 300 14.65 -5.82 -2.25
CA GLN A 300 15.94 -6.06 -2.90
C GLN A 300 15.80 -6.21 -4.42
N SER A 301 14.80 -6.94 -4.92
CA SER A 301 14.57 -7.09 -6.37
C SER A 301 14.15 -5.78 -7.05
N ALA A 302 13.55 -4.86 -6.30
CA ALA A 302 13.21 -3.50 -6.74
C ALA A 302 14.40 -2.52 -6.65
N GLY A 303 15.57 -2.96 -6.14
CA GLY A 303 16.71 -2.07 -5.87
C GLY A 303 16.47 -1.08 -4.74
N MET A 304 15.56 -1.41 -3.80
CA MET A 304 15.15 -0.54 -2.70
C MET A 304 15.53 -1.15 -1.34
N ALA A 305 15.86 -0.29 -0.37
CA ALA A 305 15.94 -0.71 1.01
C ALA A 305 14.53 -0.91 1.60
N PRO A 306 14.34 -1.86 2.55
CA PRO A 306 13.07 -1.98 3.26
C PRO A 306 12.66 -0.68 3.95
N SER A 307 11.36 -0.34 3.84
CA SER A 307 10.75 0.84 4.46
C SER A 307 9.28 0.57 4.78
N TYR A 308 8.67 1.40 5.64
CA TYR A 308 7.22 1.33 5.91
C TYR A 308 6.39 1.58 4.65
N LEU A 309 6.75 2.60 3.87
CA LEU A 309 6.05 2.95 2.63
C LEU A 309 6.15 1.82 1.60
N GLY A 310 7.33 1.25 1.45
CA GLY A 310 7.53 0.11 0.56
C GLY A 310 6.74 -1.11 1.04
N PHE A 311 6.70 -1.38 2.35
CA PHE A 311 5.92 -2.49 2.88
C PHE A 311 4.41 -2.29 2.68
N GLU A 312 3.90 -1.08 2.88
CA GLU A 312 2.51 -0.74 2.53
C GLU A 312 2.22 -0.97 1.05
N SER A 313 3.14 -0.56 0.16
CA SER A 313 3.01 -0.75 -1.28
C SER A 313 3.00 -2.23 -1.68
N TYR A 314 3.83 -3.04 -1.01
CA TYR A 314 3.84 -4.51 -1.14
C TYR A 314 2.50 -5.12 -0.72
N LEU A 315 1.96 -4.74 0.44
CA LEU A 315 0.66 -5.23 0.92
C LEU A 315 -0.49 -4.83 -0.01
N ASN A 316 -0.45 -3.63 -0.58
CA ASN A 316 -1.42 -3.21 -1.59
C ASN A 316 -1.38 -4.09 -2.84
N ALA A 317 -0.18 -4.41 -3.33
CA ALA A 317 -0.02 -5.32 -4.46
C ALA A 317 -0.47 -6.74 -4.14
N ARG A 318 -0.23 -7.23 -2.90
CA ARG A 318 -0.76 -8.52 -2.42
C ARG A 318 -2.29 -8.54 -2.40
N ALA A 319 -2.95 -7.44 -1.98
CA ALA A 319 -4.40 -7.33 -2.00
C ALA A 319 -4.97 -7.39 -3.43
N LEU A 320 -4.31 -6.77 -4.40
CA LEU A 320 -4.67 -6.89 -5.81
C LEU A 320 -4.48 -8.32 -6.32
N ILE A 321 -3.33 -8.93 -6.05
CA ILE A 321 -3.03 -10.31 -6.46
C ILE A 321 -4.10 -11.26 -5.91
N GLU A 322 -4.47 -11.13 -4.64
CA GLU A 322 -5.52 -11.94 -4.04
C GLU A 322 -6.86 -11.74 -4.76
N ALA A 323 -7.28 -10.50 -5.01
CA ALA A 323 -8.51 -10.21 -5.74
C ALA A 323 -8.51 -10.83 -7.14
N VAL A 324 -7.40 -10.73 -7.87
CA VAL A 324 -7.26 -11.25 -9.22
C VAL A 324 -7.25 -12.79 -9.24
N THR A 325 -6.57 -13.43 -8.30
CA THR A 325 -6.44 -14.89 -8.26
C THR A 325 -7.72 -15.60 -7.80
N GLN A 326 -8.49 -14.95 -6.93
CA GLN A 326 -9.76 -15.48 -6.44
C GLN A 326 -10.93 -15.25 -7.42
N THR A 327 -10.72 -14.40 -8.43
CA THR A 327 -11.74 -14.08 -9.41
C THR A 327 -11.52 -14.90 -10.69
N LYS A 328 -12.47 -15.78 -11.07
CA LYS A 328 -12.35 -16.66 -12.25
C LYS A 328 -12.14 -15.89 -13.56
N SER A 329 -12.73 -14.70 -13.67
CA SER A 329 -12.61 -13.80 -14.82
C SER A 329 -12.43 -12.38 -14.29
N PRO A 330 -11.19 -11.89 -14.10
CA PRO A 330 -10.91 -10.64 -13.39
C PRO A 330 -11.21 -9.39 -14.23
N THR A 331 -12.46 -9.24 -14.65
CA THR A 331 -13.00 -7.98 -15.19
C THR A 331 -13.20 -6.99 -14.03
N LYS A 332 -13.27 -5.69 -14.35
CA LYS A 332 -13.54 -4.65 -13.35
C LYS A 332 -14.78 -4.95 -12.48
N THR A 333 -15.86 -5.38 -13.10
CA THR A 333 -17.13 -5.71 -12.40
C THR A 333 -16.96 -6.90 -11.45
N GLU A 334 -16.28 -7.96 -11.89
CA GLU A 334 -16.06 -9.15 -11.09
C GLU A 334 -15.08 -8.88 -9.93
N LEU A 335 -14.06 -8.07 -10.15
CA LEU A 335 -13.14 -7.64 -9.08
C LEU A 335 -13.88 -6.82 -8.01
N VAL A 336 -14.71 -5.86 -8.41
CA VAL A 336 -15.56 -5.09 -7.46
C VAL A 336 -16.48 -6.03 -6.69
N ARG A 337 -17.18 -6.93 -7.41
CA ARG A 337 -18.11 -7.88 -6.78
C ARG A 337 -17.39 -8.79 -5.77
N TRP A 338 -16.22 -9.30 -6.12
CA TRP A 338 -15.44 -10.15 -5.22
C TRP A 338 -14.97 -9.37 -3.99
N LEU A 339 -14.39 -8.18 -4.19
CA LEU A 339 -13.90 -7.31 -3.11
C LEU A 339 -15.02 -6.88 -2.16
N ASP A 340 -16.22 -6.58 -2.67
CA ASP A 340 -17.39 -6.20 -1.85
C ASP A 340 -17.89 -7.36 -0.97
N ASN A 341 -17.69 -8.59 -1.42
CA ASN A 341 -18.12 -9.79 -0.70
C ASN A 341 -16.97 -10.50 0.04
N ALA A 342 -15.74 -10.03 -0.11
CA ALA A 342 -14.60 -10.64 0.57
C ALA A 342 -14.72 -10.39 2.10
N PRO A 343 -14.79 -11.48 2.91
CA PRO A 343 -15.03 -11.31 4.35
C PRO A 343 -13.84 -10.66 5.04
N ARG A 344 -12.66 -11.16 4.77
CA ARG A 344 -11.39 -10.67 5.31
C ARG A 344 -10.25 -11.25 4.47
N LEU A 345 -9.33 -10.39 4.03
CA LEU A 345 -8.13 -10.80 3.33
C LEU A 345 -7.00 -11.01 4.33
N ASP A 346 -6.31 -12.13 4.23
CA ASP A 346 -5.03 -12.35 4.89
C ASP A 346 -3.90 -12.12 3.86
N LEU A 347 -3.14 -11.08 4.09
CA LEU A 347 -2.02 -10.69 3.23
C LEU A 347 -0.68 -11.21 3.81
N GLY A 348 -0.66 -12.47 4.22
CA GLY A 348 0.50 -13.10 4.83
C GLY A 348 0.66 -12.72 6.31
N GLY A 349 -0.45 -12.82 7.07
CA GLY A 349 -0.55 -12.47 8.48
C GLY A 349 -0.94 -11.01 8.76
N TYR A 350 -1.02 -10.15 7.71
CA TYR A 350 -1.61 -8.82 7.82
C TYR A 350 -3.04 -8.85 7.29
N SER A 351 -3.98 -8.58 8.17
CA SER A 351 -5.40 -8.78 7.89
C SER A 351 -6.12 -7.50 7.51
N VAL A 352 -6.92 -7.54 6.45
CA VAL A 352 -7.69 -6.41 5.90
C VAL A 352 -9.15 -6.80 5.73
N GLY A 353 -10.08 -5.95 6.20
CA GLY A 353 -11.52 -6.18 6.07
C GLY A 353 -12.18 -5.22 5.09
N TYR A 354 -12.97 -5.76 4.15
CA TYR A 354 -13.77 -4.97 3.21
C TYR A 354 -15.28 -5.14 3.43
N GLY A 355 -15.69 -6.07 4.29
CA GLY A 355 -17.09 -6.29 4.60
C GLY A 355 -17.74 -5.06 5.24
N GLY A 356 -18.94 -4.68 4.79
CA GLY A 356 -19.74 -3.61 5.32
C GLY A 356 -19.18 -2.21 5.08
N ASP A 357 -18.33 -1.73 5.97
CA ASP A 357 -17.86 -0.33 5.96
C ASP A 357 -16.58 -0.07 5.17
N LYS A 358 -15.98 -1.07 4.52
CA LYS A 358 -14.74 -0.94 3.71
C LYS A 358 -13.62 -0.15 4.42
N LEU A 359 -13.43 -0.42 5.72
CA LEU A 359 -12.53 0.38 6.55
C LEU A 359 -11.03 0.03 6.32
N GLY A 360 -10.75 -1.11 5.71
CA GLY A 360 -9.39 -1.61 5.57
C GLY A 360 -8.87 -2.23 6.86
N SER A 361 -7.59 -1.98 7.18
CA SER A 361 -7.01 -2.31 8.48
C SER A 361 -7.26 -1.18 9.49
N ASN A 362 -7.31 -1.52 10.77
CA ASN A 362 -7.25 -0.57 11.87
C ASN A 362 -5.89 -0.60 12.59
N PHE A 363 -4.91 -1.30 12.02
CA PHE A 363 -3.58 -1.38 12.61
C PHE A 363 -2.91 0.00 12.61
N THR A 364 -2.53 0.46 13.79
CA THR A 364 -1.63 1.60 13.99
C THR A 364 -0.65 1.28 15.10
N ASP A 365 0.58 1.72 14.95
CA ASP A 365 1.66 1.62 15.92
C ASP A 365 2.55 2.86 15.81
N LEU A 366 3.59 2.96 16.63
CA LEU A 366 4.55 4.05 16.61
C LEU A 366 5.95 3.52 16.31
N ALA A 367 6.63 4.18 15.38
CA ALA A 367 8.03 3.96 15.11
C ALA A 367 8.85 5.19 15.51
N LEU A 368 9.89 4.99 16.31
CA LEU A 368 10.86 6.03 16.69
C LEU A 368 11.97 6.09 15.66
N LEU A 369 12.23 7.28 15.11
CA LEU A 369 13.38 7.52 14.25
C LEU A 369 14.61 7.78 15.13
N ARG A 370 15.68 7.03 14.86
CA ARG A 370 16.98 7.21 15.51
C ARG A 370 17.83 8.23 14.74
N SER A 371 18.83 8.78 15.42
CA SER A 371 19.80 9.72 14.83
C SER A 371 20.61 9.13 13.67
N ASP A 372 20.73 7.81 13.56
CA ASP A 372 21.37 7.12 12.44
C ASP A 372 20.44 6.95 11.21
N GLY A 373 19.17 7.34 11.32
CA GLY A 373 18.17 7.23 10.27
C GLY A 373 17.43 5.89 10.27
N THR A 374 17.65 5.02 11.28
CA THR A 374 16.90 3.77 11.44
C THR A 374 15.67 3.95 12.33
N TYR A 375 14.74 3.01 12.27
CA TYR A 375 13.52 3.01 13.07
C TYR A 375 13.60 1.96 14.18
N ARG A 376 12.97 2.28 15.32
CA ARG A 376 12.77 1.37 16.46
C ARG A 376 11.30 1.37 16.85
N HIS A 377 10.80 0.20 17.23
CA HIS A 377 9.48 -0.04 17.85
C HIS A 377 9.62 -0.23 19.35
#